data_b1b0e7609cfaed653b118f20bdfb94c2
#
_entry.id   b1b0e7609cfaed653b118f20bdfb94c2
#
_cell.length_a   1.000
_cell.length_b   1.000
_cell.length_c   1.000
_cell.angle_alpha   90.00
_cell.angle_beta   90.00
_cell.angle_gamma   90.00
#
_symmetry.space_group_name_H-M   'P 1'
#
loop_
_entity.id
_entity.type
_entity.pdbx_description
1 polymer ?
#
loop_
_entity_poly.entity_id
_entity_poly.type
_entity_poly.pdbx_seq_one_letter_code
_entity_poly.pdbx_strand_id
1 'polypeptide(L)'
;MSFLLPIGLQAQQKDDLLFRRFEVHFGLLDSLIFMAHEPASAVGVVAIETPLQEVGMSAVDSLIDAKVEEQQRALKAETGLLLSGHAYYRTGQGIGVDPDENDALAAYAAKAQVELRWNIMSSSLIGRKGRLNELNLHGQLEHASIEKERVRLAIERQKECFRIEYDSLLSSILQLRISNLQLLNDAQAYLASDRSIGTDELLKIMDEQAIAERLLTSIPKDYPVAAQLMKPQGEVVSLDTARLKSHIREHALELQASDLQIELLQQKEKNTTYWSAMGLSPFVRYSYYVRPEVKNPSNVDAGIAFQLPLSMQESRKRKALSAERLQVTAEKEEMMLQLMEEVENILLDIERANRGLAGELKRIGVMREYMQLRRENYQGHIGEYNFMSRIKEYNHYLTCWENYYSYQYKRDCCIAELQSFLHQQSVLDFCIVNK
;
A
#
# COMPACT_ATOMS: atom_id res chain seq x y z
N MET A 1 26.73 -78.14 2.99
CA MET A 1 25.46 -77.83 3.61
C MET A 1 25.64 -76.73 4.62
N SER A 2 25.72 -75.49 4.26
CA SER A 2 25.68 -74.35 5.27
C SER A 2 25.82 -72.98 4.58
N PHE A 3 24.86 -72.56 3.74
CA PHE A 3 24.87 -71.13 3.26
C PHE A 3 23.52 -70.60 2.85
N LEU A 4 22.43 -71.17 3.38
CA LEU A 4 21.06 -70.69 3.05
C LEU A 4 20.28 -70.03 4.23
N LEU A 5 20.93 -69.77 5.37
CA LEU A 5 20.27 -69.22 6.57
C LEU A 5 20.34 -67.69 6.76
N PRO A 6 21.12 -66.87 6.06
CA PRO A 6 21.12 -65.43 6.39
C PRO A 6 20.08 -64.60 5.60
N ILE A 7 19.51 -65.10 4.49
CA ILE A 7 18.64 -64.29 3.63
C ILE A 7 17.23 -64.10 4.28
N GLY A 8 16.70 -65.16 4.88
CA GLY A 8 15.40 -65.09 5.57
C GLY A 8 15.40 -64.22 6.83
N LEU A 9 16.48 -64.22 7.59
CA LEU A 9 16.62 -63.38 8.78
C LEU A 9 16.82 -61.90 8.44
N GLN A 10 17.48 -61.58 7.33
CA GLN A 10 17.61 -60.19 6.85
C GLN A 10 16.30 -59.62 6.29
N ALA A 11 15.46 -60.44 5.64
CA ALA A 11 14.13 -60.04 5.18
C ALA A 11 13.21 -59.75 6.39
N GLN A 12 13.17 -60.66 7.36
CA GLN A 12 12.34 -60.52 8.58
C GLN A 12 12.77 -59.32 9.43
N GLN A 13 14.07 -58.99 9.51
CA GLN A 13 14.56 -57.78 10.17
C GLN A 13 14.22 -56.47 9.41
N LYS A 14 14.17 -56.51 8.08
CA LYS A 14 13.73 -55.37 7.27
C LYS A 14 12.22 -55.10 7.43
N ASP A 15 11.42 -56.16 7.49
CA ASP A 15 10.00 -56.08 7.71
C ASP A 15 9.66 -55.46 9.08
N ASP A 16 10.29 -55.91 10.14
CA ASP A 16 10.15 -55.37 11.49
C ASP A 16 10.55 -53.88 11.57
N LEU A 17 11.59 -53.45 10.84
CA LEU A 17 12.04 -52.08 10.78
C LEU A 17 11.04 -51.16 10.05
N LEU A 18 10.51 -51.63 8.91
CA LEU A 18 9.46 -50.90 8.16
C LEU A 18 8.21 -50.75 9.01
N PHE A 19 7.71 -51.83 9.61
CA PHE A 19 6.52 -51.79 10.47
C PHE A 19 6.72 -50.84 11.67
N ARG A 20 7.84 -50.84 12.34
CA ARG A 20 8.14 -49.88 13.43
C ARG A 20 8.16 -48.44 12.95
N ARG A 21 8.71 -48.15 11.78
CA ARG A 21 8.67 -46.79 11.19
C ARG A 21 7.24 -46.34 10.92
N PHE A 22 6.38 -47.22 10.43
CA PHE A 22 4.95 -46.95 10.23
C PHE A 22 4.24 -46.68 11.54
N GLU A 23 4.45 -47.52 12.56
CA GLU A 23 3.79 -47.32 13.88
C GLU A 23 4.18 -46.01 14.53
N VAL A 24 5.46 -45.65 14.49
CA VAL A 24 5.94 -44.34 15.02
C VAL A 24 5.34 -43.18 14.24
N HIS A 25 5.35 -43.26 12.92
CA HIS A 25 4.81 -42.19 12.08
C HIS A 25 3.29 -42.03 12.22
N PHE A 26 2.55 -43.14 12.24
CA PHE A 26 1.11 -43.10 12.50
C PHE A 26 0.77 -42.63 13.90
N GLY A 27 1.57 -43.00 14.90
CA GLY A 27 1.40 -42.48 16.26
C GLY A 27 1.56 -40.96 16.32
N LEU A 28 2.52 -40.41 15.57
CA LEU A 28 2.73 -38.97 15.47
C LEU A 28 1.57 -38.28 14.74
N LEU A 29 1.14 -38.79 13.60
CA LEU A 29 0.01 -38.25 12.85
C LEU A 29 -1.31 -38.36 13.63
N ASP A 30 -1.55 -39.50 14.26
CA ASP A 30 -2.75 -39.68 15.11
C ASP A 30 -2.75 -38.68 16.29
N SER A 31 -1.59 -38.42 16.89
CA SER A 31 -1.50 -37.41 17.95
C SER A 31 -1.81 -36.01 17.44
N LEU A 32 -1.30 -35.65 16.27
CA LEU A 32 -1.59 -34.36 15.65
C LEU A 32 -3.08 -34.23 15.27
N ILE A 33 -3.69 -35.29 14.75
CA ILE A 33 -5.07 -35.28 14.26
C ILE A 33 -6.08 -35.34 15.39
N PHE A 34 -5.85 -36.17 16.43
CA PHE A 34 -6.86 -36.46 17.46
C PHE A 34 -6.62 -35.73 18.78
N MET A 35 -5.36 -35.35 19.14
CA MET A 35 -5.10 -34.56 20.34
C MET A 35 -5.22 -33.04 20.14
N ALA A 36 -5.16 -32.55 18.93
CA ALA A 36 -5.21 -31.12 18.63
C ALA A 36 -6.60 -30.46 18.74
N HIS A 37 -7.60 -31.20 19.28
CA HIS A 37 -8.99 -30.72 19.28
C HIS A 37 -9.59 -30.60 20.67
N GLU A 38 -9.24 -29.53 21.33
CA GLU A 38 -10.30 -28.75 21.95
C GLU A 38 -10.94 -27.91 20.82
N PRO A 39 -12.28 -27.87 20.72
CA PRO A 39 -12.92 -26.94 19.78
C PRO A 39 -12.38 -25.56 20.12
N ALA A 40 -11.74 -24.92 19.17
CA ALA A 40 -11.33 -23.55 19.33
C ALA A 40 -12.61 -22.78 19.68
N SER A 41 -12.74 -22.44 20.97
CA SER A 41 -13.77 -21.52 21.39
C SER A 41 -13.55 -20.26 20.59
N ALA A 42 -14.54 -19.95 19.79
CA ALA A 42 -14.90 -18.68 19.21
C ALA A 42 -13.77 -17.64 19.03
N VAL A 43 -13.65 -17.23 17.78
CA VAL A 43 -13.24 -15.88 17.41
C VAL A 43 -11.79 -15.52 17.67
N GLY A 44 -10.92 -16.13 16.94
CA GLY A 44 -9.76 -15.39 16.51
C GLY A 44 -10.03 -14.76 15.14
N VAL A 45 -10.88 -13.76 15.07
CA VAL A 45 -10.65 -12.74 14.05
C VAL A 45 -9.24 -12.30 14.34
N VAL A 46 -8.29 -12.65 13.48
CA VAL A 46 -6.96 -12.07 13.58
C VAL A 46 -7.23 -10.59 13.58
N ALA A 47 -7.13 -9.99 14.78
CA ALA A 47 -7.23 -8.55 14.90
C ALA A 47 -6.17 -8.05 13.94
N ILE A 48 -6.62 -7.51 12.83
CA ILE A 48 -5.78 -6.70 11.99
C ILE A 48 -5.54 -5.50 12.88
N GLU A 49 -4.61 -5.68 13.84
CA GLU A 49 -4.07 -4.57 14.60
C GLU A 49 -3.61 -3.61 13.53
N THR A 50 -4.35 -2.55 13.39
CA THR A 50 -4.08 -1.51 12.41
C THR A 50 -2.72 -0.92 12.77
N PRO A 51 -1.62 -1.30 12.11
CA PRO A 51 -0.32 -0.67 12.33
C PRO A 51 -0.33 0.79 11.91
N LEU A 52 -1.46 1.26 11.40
CA LEU A 52 -1.69 2.63 10.97
C LEU A 52 -1.70 3.67 12.11
N GLN A 53 -2.03 3.25 13.36
CA GLN A 53 -2.07 4.19 14.49
C GLN A 53 -0.71 4.42 15.16
N GLU A 54 0.27 3.55 14.97
CA GLU A 54 1.59 3.67 15.61
C GLU A 54 2.68 4.34 14.77
N VAL A 55 2.42 4.66 13.51
CA VAL A 55 3.36 5.49 12.74
C VAL A 55 3.17 6.93 13.21
N GLY A 56 3.76 7.24 14.34
CA GLY A 56 3.87 8.61 14.85
C GLY A 56 4.30 9.56 13.75
N MET A 57 3.96 10.85 13.86
CA MET A 57 4.34 11.89 12.92
C MET A 57 5.73 11.60 12.35
N SER A 58 5.82 11.20 11.08
CA SER A 58 7.11 10.86 10.51
C SER A 58 7.93 12.15 10.41
N ALA A 59 9.25 12.01 10.42
CA ALA A 59 10.12 13.14 10.15
C ALA A 59 9.76 13.89 8.86
N VAL A 60 9.13 13.19 7.90
CA VAL A 60 8.68 13.75 6.63
C VAL A 60 7.50 14.70 6.82
N ASP A 61 6.50 14.36 7.66
CA ASP A 61 5.37 15.25 7.94
C ASP A 61 5.84 16.56 8.59
N SER A 62 6.73 16.45 9.58
CA SER A 62 7.29 17.63 10.24
C SER A 62 8.10 18.51 9.27
N LEU A 63 8.75 17.93 8.27
CA LEU A 63 9.47 18.68 7.24
C LEU A 63 8.52 19.37 6.25
N ILE A 64 7.39 18.73 5.90
CA ILE A 64 6.36 19.39 5.07
C ILE A 64 5.76 20.56 5.82
N ASP A 65 5.38 20.37 7.08
CA ASP A 65 4.82 21.46 7.90
C ASP A 65 5.81 22.61 8.05
N ALA A 66 7.08 22.31 8.33
CA ALA A 66 8.14 23.32 8.40
C ALA A 66 8.33 24.04 7.05
N LYS A 67 8.30 23.33 5.93
CA LYS A 67 8.39 23.91 4.58
C LYS A 67 7.22 24.87 4.32
N VAL A 68 6.00 24.42 4.61
CA VAL A 68 4.79 25.23 4.41
C VAL A 68 4.82 26.46 5.32
N GLU A 69 5.23 26.30 6.59
CA GLU A 69 5.33 27.42 7.55
C GLU A 69 6.36 28.44 7.09
N GLU A 70 7.55 28.03 6.64
CA GLU A 70 8.57 28.94 6.14
C GLU A 70 8.12 29.66 4.86
N GLN A 71 7.43 28.98 3.95
CA GLN A 71 6.84 29.60 2.77
C GLN A 71 5.77 30.64 3.17
N GLN A 72 4.95 30.33 4.16
CA GLN A 72 3.96 31.28 4.69
C GLN A 72 4.64 32.48 5.38
N ARG A 73 5.71 32.26 6.15
CA ARG A 73 6.51 33.33 6.75
C ARG A 73 7.12 34.23 5.69
N ALA A 74 7.72 33.64 4.65
CA ALA A 74 8.28 34.36 3.51
C ALA A 74 7.19 35.20 2.81
N LEU A 75 6.01 34.62 2.55
CA LEU A 75 4.90 35.35 1.95
C LEU A 75 4.34 36.46 2.84
N LYS A 76 4.32 36.27 4.17
CA LYS A 76 3.93 37.29 5.14
C LYS A 76 4.96 38.42 5.25
N ALA A 77 6.25 38.08 5.09
CA ALA A 77 7.34 39.04 5.11
C ALA A 77 7.46 39.87 3.81
N GLU A 78 6.80 39.42 2.73
CA GLU A 78 6.78 40.15 1.47
C GLU A 78 6.00 41.46 1.62
N THR A 79 6.75 42.57 1.77
CA THR A 79 6.17 43.93 1.97
C THR A 79 5.77 44.58 0.65
N GLY A 80 6.27 44.09 -0.47
CA GLY A 80 6.14 44.72 -1.78
C GLY A 80 6.97 45.99 -1.96
N LEU A 81 7.80 46.34 -0.99
CA LEU A 81 8.71 47.48 -1.07
C LEU A 81 9.99 47.08 -1.86
N LEU A 82 10.30 47.82 -2.86
CA LEU A 82 11.47 47.65 -3.72
C LEU A 82 12.33 48.91 -3.63
N LEU A 83 13.59 48.73 -3.28
CA LEU A 83 14.58 49.77 -3.38
C LEU A 83 15.48 49.47 -4.58
N SER A 84 15.49 50.37 -5.55
CA SER A 84 16.34 50.23 -6.75
C SER A 84 17.27 51.42 -6.86
N GLY A 85 18.49 51.13 -7.33
CA GLY A 85 19.49 52.14 -7.58
C GLY A 85 20.01 52.04 -9.02
N HIS A 86 20.05 53.15 -9.69
CA HIS A 86 20.60 53.24 -11.06
C HIS A 86 21.63 54.30 -11.12
N ALA A 87 22.77 54.03 -11.76
CA ALA A 87 23.80 55.00 -12.06
C ALA A 87 24.07 55.01 -13.56
N TYR A 88 24.01 56.15 -14.15
CA TYR A 88 24.29 56.37 -15.56
C TYR A 88 25.47 57.30 -15.72
N TYR A 89 26.41 56.90 -16.54
CA TYR A 89 27.52 57.76 -16.95
C TYR A 89 27.62 57.82 -18.47
N ARG A 90 27.77 58.99 -19.04
CA ARG A 90 27.89 59.19 -20.48
C ARG A 90 29.33 59.42 -20.88
N THR A 91 29.81 58.57 -21.73
CA THR A 91 31.12 58.68 -22.39
C THR A 91 30.95 59.25 -23.76
N GLY A 92 30.91 60.57 -23.93
CA GLY A 92 30.79 61.17 -25.24
C GLY A 92 30.47 62.67 -25.18
N GLN A 93 30.72 63.41 -26.25
CA GLN A 93 30.49 64.87 -26.34
C GLN A 93 29.01 65.29 -26.46
N GLY A 94 28.06 64.41 -26.16
CA GLY A 94 26.62 64.71 -26.28
C GLY A 94 26.03 65.05 -24.89
N ILE A 95 25.42 66.21 -24.76
CA ILE A 95 24.58 66.59 -23.65
C ILE A 95 23.26 65.78 -23.78
N GLY A 96 22.97 64.91 -22.79
CA GLY A 96 21.71 64.13 -22.81
C GLY A 96 20.61 64.88 -22.06
N VAL A 97 19.41 64.75 -22.62
CA VAL A 97 18.18 65.23 -21.96
C VAL A 97 17.53 64.02 -21.27
N ASP A 98 17.05 64.17 -20.05
CA ASP A 98 16.27 63.13 -19.39
C ASP A 98 14.82 63.20 -19.94
N PRO A 99 14.37 62.13 -20.62
CA PRO A 99 13.01 62.13 -21.19
C PRO A 99 11.90 62.13 -20.11
N ASP A 100 12.19 61.77 -18.88
CA ASP A 100 11.24 61.74 -17.77
C ASP A 100 11.09 63.09 -17.07
N GLU A 101 11.94 64.08 -17.38
CA GLU A 101 11.84 65.44 -16.83
C GLU A 101 11.25 66.39 -17.87
N ASN A 102 10.14 67.06 -17.48
CA ASN A 102 9.50 68.10 -18.28
C ASN A 102 10.37 69.31 -18.61
N ASP A 103 11.57 69.34 -18.05
CA ASP A 103 12.51 70.40 -18.31
C ASP A 103 13.47 70.02 -19.45
N ALA A 104 13.11 70.44 -20.64
CA ALA A 104 13.84 70.15 -21.87
C ALA A 104 15.33 70.57 -21.91
N LEU A 105 15.80 71.15 -20.81
CA LEU A 105 17.15 71.71 -20.66
C LEU A 105 18.03 70.97 -19.62
N ALA A 106 17.57 69.83 -19.07
CA ALA A 106 18.32 69.10 -18.06
C ALA A 106 19.43 68.23 -18.67
N ALA A 107 20.49 68.89 -19.08
CA ALA A 107 21.69 68.23 -19.57
C ALA A 107 22.54 67.71 -18.38
N TYR A 108 22.96 66.41 -18.43
CA TYR A 108 23.80 65.82 -17.39
C TYR A 108 24.90 64.94 -17.97
N ALA A 109 26.08 64.94 -17.30
CA ALA A 109 27.19 64.04 -17.64
C ALA A 109 27.06 62.68 -16.92
N ALA A 110 26.52 62.69 -15.69
CA ALA A 110 26.22 61.50 -14.94
C ALA A 110 24.92 61.68 -14.16
N LYS A 111 24.18 60.59 -13.93
CA LYS A 111 22.97 60.57 -13.08
C LYS A 111 23.06 59.39 -12.13
N ALA A 112 22.88 59.62 -10.84
CA ALA A 112 22.63 58.58 -9.86
C ALA A 112 21.17 58.71 -9.36
N GLN A 113 20.47 57.60 -9.35
CA GLN A 113 19.06 57.57 -9.00
C GLN A 113 18.81 56.46 -7.98
N VAL A 114 18.08 56.77 -6.91
CA VAL A 114 17.57 55.81 -5.95
C VAL A 114 16.05 55.93 -5.92
N GLU A 115 15.37 54.82 -6.09
CA GLU A 115 13.91 54.77 -6.14
C GLU A 115 13.40 53.78 -5.11
N LEU A 116 12.55 54.21 -4.22
CA LEU A 116 11.74 53.40 -3.33
C LEU A 116 10.34 53.23 -3.96
N ARG A 117 9.99 52.03 -4.34
CA ARG A 117 8.69 51.70 -4.95
C ARG A 117 7.93 50.72 -4.08
N TRP A 118 6.65 50.93 -3.93
CA TRP A 118 5.79 50.03 -3.18
C TRP A 118 4.73 49.39 -4.11
N ASN A 119 4.88 48.11 -4.40
CA ASN A 119 3.90 47.36 -5.21
C ASN A 119 2.74 46.90 -4.33
N ILE A 120 1.61 47.63 -4.33
CA ILE A 120 0.47 47.38 -3.46
C ILE A 120 -0.40 46.24 -3.99
N MET A 121 -0.60 46.12 -5.29
CA MET A 121 -1.54 45.16 -5.88
C MET A 121 -0.90 43.81 -6.21
N SER A 122 0.31 43.76 -6.75
CA SER A 122 0.89 42.53 -7.25
C SER A 122 1.55 41.67 -6.18
N SER A 123 2.04 42.24 -5.08
CA SER A 123 2.91 41.53 -4.19
C SER A 123 2.42 41.36 -2.77
N SER A 124 1.54 42.15 -2.21
CA SER A 124 1.48 42.05 -0.76
C SER A 124 0.12 42.01 -0.07
N LEU A 125 -0.79 42.86 -0.37
CA LEU A 125 -1.94 43.01 0.53
C LEU A 125 -3.22 42.32 0.00
N ILE A 126 -3.53 42.48 -1.28
CA ILE A 126 -4.82 42.04 -1.83
C ILE A 126 -4.82 40.55 -2.18
N GLY A 127 -3.74 40.03 -2.76
CA GLY A 127 -3.60 38.61 -3.15
C GLY A 127 -3.05 37.67 -2.05
N ARG A 128 -2.56 38.22 -0.93
CA ARG A 128 -1.85 37.45 0.11
C ARG A 128 -2.69 36.33 0.70
N LYS A 129 -3.94 36.60 1.06
CA LYS A 129 -4.84 35.59 1.64
C LYS A 129 -5.10 34.43 0.68
N GLY A 130 -5.27 34.74 -0.61
CA GLY A 130 -5.45 33.71 -1.63
C GLY A 130 -4.22 32.83 -1.79
N ARG A 131 -3.02 33.42 -1.83
CA ARG A 131 -1.74 32.70 -1.92
C ARG A 131 -1.44 31.87 -0.67
N LEU A 132 -1.82 32.35 0.53
CA LEU A 132 -1.71 31.57 1.76
C LEU A 132 -2.63 30.35 1.74
N ASN A 133 -3.86 30.48 1.22
CA ASN A 133 -4.76 29.35 1.06
C ASN A 133 -4.23 28.33 0.05
N GLU A 134 -3.64 28.78 -1.08
CA GLU A 134 -3.00 27.89 -2.05
C GLU A 134 -1.86 27.08 -1.40
N LEU A 135 -1.02 27.71 -0.59
CA LEU A 135 0.07 27.05 0.12
C LEU A 135 -0.45 26.01 1.12
N ASN A 136 -1.52 26.33 1.85
CA ASN A 136 -2.15 25.39 2.77
C ASN A 136 -2.71 24.17 2.03
N LEU A 137 -3.43 24.38 0.94
CA LEU A 137 -3.99 23.28 0.13
C LEU A 137 -2.89 22.44 -0.50
N HIS A 138 -1.79 23.06 -0.91
CA HIS A 138 -0.63 22.33 -1.43
C HIS A 138 0.01 21.44 -0.35
N GLY A 139 0.17 21.97 0.88
CA GLY A 139 0.63 21.18 2.02
C GLY A 139 -0.28 20.01 2.34
N GLN A 140 -1.60 20.23 2.36
CA GLN A 140 -2.57 19.15 2.58
C GLN A 140 -2.52 18.08 1.48
N LEU A 141 -2.29 18.47 0.22
CA LEU A 141 -2.14 17.54 -0.88
C LEU A 141 -0.86 16.71 -0.75
N GLU A 142 0.27 17.34 -0.35
CA GLU A 142 1.52 16.63 -0.06
C GLU A 142 1.33 15.62 1.09
N HIS A 143 0.64 16.00 2.18
CA HIS A 143 0.31 15.09 3.29
C HIS A 143 -0.56 13.92 2.83
N ALA A 144 -1.62 14.17 2.05
CA ALA A 144 -2.48 13.11 1.53
C ALA A 144 -1.72 12.11 0.65
N SER A 145 -0.77 12.58 -0.16
CA SER A 145 0.06 11.70 -1.00
C SER A 145 0.99 10.81 -0.19
N ILE A 146 1.56 11.33 0.90
CA ILE A 146 2.43 10.57 1.80
C ILE A 146 1.62 9.56 2.61
N GLU A 147 0.44 9.96 3.08
CA GLU A 147 -0.45 9.06 3.80
C GLU A 147 -0.87 7.86 2.94
N LYS A 148 -1.20 8.10 1.68
CA LYS A 148 -1.48 7.03 0.72
C LYS A 148 -0.30 6.06 0.60
N GLU A 149 0.92 6.57 0.49
CA GLU A 149 2.12 5.72 0.38
C GLU A 149 2.40 4.94 1.67
N ARG A 150 2.14 5.53 2.85
CA ARG A 150 2.25 4.85 4.15
C ARG A 150 1.27 3.70 4.26
N VAL A 151 0.00 3.94 3.91
CA VAL A 151 -1.04 2.91 3.91
C VAL A 151 -0.62 1.77 2.99
N ARG A 152 -0.14 2.06 1.79
CA ARG A 152 0.35 1.05 0.85
C ARG A 152 1.48 0.21 1.45
N LEU A 153 2.50 0.86 2.03
CA LEU A 153 3.63 0.15 2.65
C LEU A 153 3.23 -0.67 3.88
N ALA A 154 2.29 -0.17 4.69
CA ALA A 154 1.78 -0.90 5.84
C ALA A 154 1.07 -2.20 5.41
N ILE A 155 0.27 -2.13 4.36
CA ILE A 155 -0.43 -3.29 3.80
C ILE A 155 0.53 -4.29 3.17
N GLU A 156 1.54 -3.82 2.44
CA GLU A 156 2.58 -4.71 1.90
C GLU A 156 3.30 -5.47 3.01
N ARG A 157 3.64 -4.79 4.12
CA ARG A 157 4.23 -5.43 5.30
C ARG A 157 3.28 -6.45 5.94
N GLN A 158 2.01 -6.12 6.04
CA GLN A 158 1.00 -7.02 6.60
C GLN A 158 0.82 -8.27 5.74
N LYS A 159 0.74 -8.12 4.41
CA LYS A 159 0.72 -9.26 3.49
C LYS A 159 1.97 -10.12 3.60
N GLU A 160 3.13 -9.51 3.82
CA GLU A 160 4.37 -10.23 4.06
C GLU A 160 4.32 -11.04 5.37
N CYS A 161 3.76 -10.48 6.45
CA CYS A 161 3.52 -11.23 7.69
C CYS A 161 2.60 -12.43 7.46
N PHE A 162 1.49 -12.26 6.73
CA PHE A 162 0.60 -13.36 6.37
C PHE A 162 1.30 -14.41 5.51
N ARG A 163 2.18 -13.99 4.60
CA ARG A 163 2.98 -14.90 3.79
C ARG A 163 3.92 -15.74 4.66
N ILE A 164 4.62 -15.12 5.61
CA ILE A 164 5.52 -15.80 6.52
C ILE A 164 4.75 -16.84 7.36
N GLU A 165 3.59 -16.47 7.88
CA GLU A 165 2.74 -17.38 8.66
C GLU A 165 2.26 -18.57 7.80
N TYR A 166 1.73 -18.28 6.60
CA TYR A 166 1.29 -19.29 5.65
C TYR A 166 2.43 -20.23 5.25
N ASP A 167 3.58 -19.69 4.86
CA ASP A 167 4.76 -20.47 4.45
C ASP A 167 5.27 -21.35 5.60
N SER A 168 5.21 -20.89 6.84
CA SER A 168 5.55 -21.66 8.04
C SER A 168 4.62 -22.86 8.22
N LEU A 169 3.30 -22.65 8.11
CA LEU A 169 2.29 -23.70 8.18
C LEU A 169 2.43 -24.69 7.02
N LEU A 170 2.58 -24.16 5.82
CA LEU A 170 2.77 -24.96 4.60
C LEU A 170 4.04 -25.83 4.66
N SER A 171 5.16 -25.26 5.11
CA SER A 171 6.41 -25.99 5.29
C SER A 171 6.21 -27.20 6.21
N SER A 172 5.52 -27.02 7.34
CA SER A 172 5.25 -28.10 8.29
C SER A 172 4.37 -29.20 7.69
N ILE A 173 3.33 -28.84 6.93
CA ILE A 173 2.46 -29.80 6.24
C ILE A 173 3.22 -30.54 5.14
N LEU A 174 4.01 -29.82 4.33
CA LEU A 174 4.78 -30.43 3.26
C LEU A 174 5.82 -31.44 3.79
N GLN A 175 6.47 -31.15 4.93
CA GLN A 175 7.37 -32.10 5.60
C GLN A 175 6.63 -33.38 5.99
N LEU A 176 5.43 -33.28 6.55
CA LEU A 176 4.61 -34.44 6.89
C LEU A 176 4.17 -35.23 5.63
N ARG A 177 3.77 -34.52 4.55
CA ARG A 177 3.41 -35.14 3.27
C ARG A 177 4.59 -35.86 2.63
N ILE A 178 5.77 -35.23 2.61
CA ILE A 178 6.99 -35.86 2.06
C ILE A 178 7.31 -37.10 2.85
N SER A 179 7.24 -37.07 4.19
CA SER A 179 7.47 -38.25 5.03
C SER A 179 6.45 -39.36 4.74
N ASN A 180 5.19 -39.01 4.53
CA ASN A 180 4.15 -39.97 4.12
C ASN A 180 4.42 -40.58 2.75
N LEU A 181 4.79 -39.77 1.77
CA LEU A 181 5.06 -40.22 0.41
C LEU A 181 6.33 -41.07 0.35
N GLN A 182 7.35 -40.76 1.14
CA GLN A 182 8.55 -41.60 1.28
C GLN A 182 8.21 -42.99 1.84
N LEU A 183 7.38 -43.02 2.92
CA LEU A 183 6.93 -44.30 3.48
C LEU A 183 6.10 -45.11 2.47
N LEU A 184 5.22 -44.41 1.71
CA LEU A 184 4.41 -45.04 0.68
C LEU A 184 5.27 -45.58 -0.46
N ASN A 185 6.31 -44.86 -0.87
CA ASN A 185 7.28 -45.27 -1.87
C ASN A 185 8.08 -46.50 -1.40
N ASP A 186 8.60 -46.48 -0.15
CA ASP A 186 9.35 -47.59 0.46
C ASP A 186 8.45 -48.85 0.51
N ALA A 187 7.19 -48.71 0.90
CA ALA A 187 6.24 -49.80 0.97
C ALA A 187 5.89 -50.36 -0.40
N GLN A 188 5.70 -49.51 -1.40
CA GLN A 188 5.45 -49.97 -2.78
C GLN A 188 6.65 -50.59 -3.42
N ALA A 189 7.86 -50.09 -3.18
CA ALA A 189 9.08 -50.70 -3.68
C ALA A 189 9.27 -52.11 -3.10
N TYR A 190 8.89 -52.30 -1.84
CA TYR A 190 8.87 -53.62 -1.20
C TYR A 190 7.85 -54.56 -1.85
N LEU A 191 6.63 -54.10 -2.08
CA LEU A 191 5.56 -54.91 -2.72
C LEU A 191 5.80 -55.12 -4.21
N ALA A 192 6.43 -54.19 -4.91
CA ALA A 192 6.81 -54.32 -6.33
C ALA A 192 7.84 -55.41 -6.55
N SER A 193 8.71 -55.68 -5.56
CA SER A 193 9.65 -56.80 -5.60
C SER A 193 8.91 -58.16 -5.68
N ASP A 194 7.64 -58.21 -5.27
CA ASP A 194 6.75 -59.38 -5.27
C ASP A 194 5.78 -59.39 -6.49
N ARG A 195 6.01 -58.54 -7.51
CA ARG A 195 5.22 -58.44 -8.77
C ARG A 195 3.74 -58.11 -8.62
N SER A 196 3.28 -57.56 -7.52
CA SER A 196 1.90 -57.34 -7.21
C SER A 196 1.35 -55.92 -7.54
N ILE A 197 2.19 -54.94 -7.91
CA ILE A 197 1.79 -53.53 -8.12
C ILE A 197 2.30 -53.02 -9.46
N GLY A 198 1.45 -52.24 -10.15
CA GLY A 198 1.78 -51.59 -11.41
C GLY A 198 2.75 -50.41 -11.25
N THR A 199 3.68 -50.28 -12.21
CA THR A 199 4.68 -49.18 -12.28
C THR A 199 4.05 -47.79 -12.32
N ASP A 200 2.82 -47.63 -12.80
CA ASP A 200 2.13 -46.34 -12.94
C ASP A 200 1.75 -45.72 -11.61
N GLU A 201 1.47 -46.52 -10.59
CA GLU A 201 1.14 -46.03 -9.25
C GLU A 201 2.40 -45.53 -8.51
N LEU A 202 3.51 -46.22 -8.71
CA LEU A 202 4.81 -45.78 -8.21
C LEU A 202 5.24 -44.45 -8.81
N LEU A 203 5.09 -44.29 -10.12
CA LEU A 203 5.42 -43.02 -10.80
C LEU A 203 4.57 -41.86 -10.29
N LYS A 204 3.28 -42.06 -10.03
CA LYS A 204 2.41 -41.02 -9.46
C LYS A 204 2.90 -40.56 -8.07
N ILE A 205 3.30 -41.50 -7.21
CA ILE A 205 3.79 -41.18 -5.88
C ILE A 205 5.11 -40.41 -5.95
N MET A 206 6.02 -40.83 -6.83
CA MET A 206 7.31 -40.14 -7.03
C MET A 206 7.08 -38.73 -7.58
N ASP A 207 6.11 -38.55 -8.47
CA ASP A 207 5.77 -37.21 -9.00
C ASP A 207 5.16 -36.31 -7.91
N GLU A 208 4.21 -36.83 -7.12
CA GLU A 208 3.66 -36.09 -5.97
C GLU A 208 4.74 -35.72 -4.94
N GLN A 209 5.68 -36.62 -4.67
CA GLN A 209 6.82 -36.34 -3.79
C GLN A 209 7.71 -35.24 -4.35
N ALA A 210 8.08 -35.32 -5.63
CA ALA A 210 8.90 -34.31 -6.29
C ALA A 210 8.24 -32.93 -6.30
N ILE A 211 6.92 -32.88 -6.50
CA ILE A 211 6.15 -31.63 -6.39
C ILE A 211 6.21 -31.07 -4.97
N ALA A 212 5.98 -31.90 -3.95
CA ALA A 212 6.02 -31.46 -2.55
C ALA A 212 7.42 -30.98 -2.14
N GLU A 213 8.48 -31.69 -2.55
CA GLU A 213 9.87 -31.31 -2.30
C GLU A 213 10.23 -29.99 -3.00
N ARG A 214 9.79 -29.80 -4.24
CA ARG A 214 9.98 -28.55 -4.97
C ARG A 214 9.28 -27.38 -4.28
N LEU A 215 8.05 -27.56 -3.82
CA LEU A 215 7.33 -26.54 -3.06
C LEU A 215 8.05 -26.21 -1.75
N LEU A 216 8.49 -27.22 -1.02
CA LEU A 216 9.25 -27.03 0.22
C LEU A 216 10.57 -26.27 -0.02
N THR A 217 11.27 -26.54 -1.11
CA THR A 217 12.52 -25.84 -1.44
C THR A 217 12.31 -24.39 -1.84
N SER A 218 11.10 -24.00 -2.27
CA SER A 218 10.75 -22.62 -2.60
C SER A 218 10.48 -21.76 -1.35
N ILE A 219 10.26 -22.38 -0.20
CA ILE A 219 10.02 -21.68 1.08
C ILE A 219 11.38 -21.36 1.74
N PRO A 220 11.59 -20.11 2.22
CA PRO A 220 12.80 -19.74 2.95
C PRO A 220 12.97 -20.58 4.22
N LYS A 221 14.20 -21.03 4.48
CA LYS A 221 14.51 -21.93 5.61
C LYS A 221 14.49 -21.26 6.99
N ASP A 222 14.51 -19.93 7.01
CA ASP A 222 14.62 -19.14 8.24
C ASP A 222 13.25 -18.85 8.89
N TYR A 223 12.17 -19.39 8.33
CA TYR A 223 10.85 -19.21 8.91
C TYR A 223 10.65 -20.10 10.16
N PRO A 224 10.00 -19.56 11.20
CA PRO A 224 9.75 -20.33 12.42
C PRO A 224 8.84 -21.53 12.11
N VAL A 225 9.08 -22.63 12.81
CA VAL A 225 8.19 -23.80 12.73
C VAL A 225 6.85 -23.43 13.33
N ALA A 226 5.75 -23.72 12.64
CA ALA A 226 4.41 -23.37 13.08
C ALA A 226 4.07 -24.03 14.43
N ALA A 227 3.80 -23.22 15.44
CA ALA A 227 3.49 -23.70 16.79
C ALA A 227 2.09 -24.36 16.88
N GLN A 228 1.20 -24.09 15.94
CA GLN A 228 -0.19 -24.56 15.95
C GLN A 228 -0.59 -25.14 14.59
N LEU A 229 -0.12 -26.35 14.33
CA LEU A 229 -0.46 -27.06 13.10
C LEU A 229 -1.87 -27.69 13.23
N MET A 230 -2.61 -27.72 12.10
CA MET A 230 -3.94 -28.36 11.97
C MET A 230 -5.02 -27.81 12.91
N LYS A 231 -4.93 -26.51 13.22
CA LYS A 231 -6.01 -25.81 13.93
C LYS A 231 -6.72 -24.86 12.96
N PRO A 232 -8.06 -24.86 12.90
CA PRO A 232 -8.78 -23.85 12.15
C PRO A 232 -8.55 -22.48 12.82
N GLN A 233 -8.03 -21.55 12.06
CA GLN A 233 -7.82 -20.18 12.52
C GLN A 233 -8.86 -19.28 11.83
N GLY A 234 -9.73 -18.68 12.64
CA GLY A 234 -10.67 -17.66 12.21
C GLY A 234 -12.01 -18.19 11.67
N GLU A 235 -13.04 -17.42 11.94
CA GLU A 235 -14.39 -17.63 11.42
C GLU A 235 -14.54 -17.09 9.99
N VAL A 236 -15.60 -17.53 9.31
CA VAL A 236 -16.01 -16.98 8.03
C VAL A 236 -16.42 -15.51 8.24
N VAL A 237 -15.70 -14.60 7.61
CA VAL A 237 -15.96 -13.15 7.72
C VAL A 237 -17.09 -12.78 6.78
N SER A 238 -18.24 -12.38 7.33
CA SER A 238 -19.34 -11.79 6.57
C SER A 238 -19.29 -10.27 6.69
N LEU A 239 -19.25 -9.56 5.57
CA LEU A 239 -19.13 -8.11 5.49
C LEU A 239 -20.43 -7.45 5.06
N ASP A 240 -20.79 -6.32 5.69
CA ASP A 240 -21.83 -5.42 5.19
C ASP A 240 -21.29 -4.64 3.99
N THR A 241 -21.44 -5.23 2.82
CA THR A 241 -20.92 -4.69 1.56
C THR A 241 -21.53 -3.35 1.18
N ALA A 242 -22.80 -3.09 1.55
CA ALA A 242 -23.49 -1.85 1.21
C ALA A 242 -22.91 -0.69 2.02
N ARG A 243 -22.79 -0.85 3.34
CA ARG A 243 -22.23 0.13 4.24
C ARG A 243 -20.75 0.40 3.92
N LEU A 244 -19.99 -0.66 3.63
CA LEU A 244 -18.58 -0.57 3.27
C LEU A 244 -18.37 0.22 1.98
N LYS A 245 -19.13 -0.10 0.91
CA LYS A 245 -19.06 0.63 -0.37
C LYS A 245 -19.44 2.11 -0.22
N SER A 246 -20.45 2.43 0.62
CA SER A 246 -20.80 3.82 0.91
C SER A 246 -19.66 4.56 1.62
N HIS A 247 -19.06 3.94 2.62
CA HIS A 247 -17.94 4.51 3.36
C HIS A 247 -16.74 4.80 2.46
N ILE A 248 -16.35 3.84 1.60
CA ILE A 248 -15.23 4.01 0.66
C ILE A 248 -15.49 5.16 -0.32
N ARG A 249 -16.71 5.29 -0.85
CA ARG A 249 -17.07 6.41 -1.74
C ARG A 249 -16.88 7.78 -1.10
N GLU A 250 -17.08 7.87 0.21
CA GLU A 250 -17.02 9.14 0.93
C GLU A 250 -15.63 9.44 1.49
N HIS A 251 -14.83 8.42 1.80
CA HIS A 251 -13.64 8.59 2.63
C HIS A 251 -12.35 8.01 2.01
N ALA A 252 -12.39 7.46 0.81
CA ALA A 252 -11.17 6.93 0.18
C ALA A 252 -10.12 8.03 -0.03
N LEU A 253 -8.86 7.76 0.33
CA LEU A 253 -7.75 8.72 0.26
C LEU A 253 -7.52 9.25 -1.16
N GLU A 254 -7.69 8.40 -2.17
CA GLU A 254 -7.59 8.79 -3.58
C GLU A 254 -8.59 9.87 -3.96
N LEU A 255 -9.83 9.73 -3.50
CA LEU A 255 -10.91 10.68 -3.78
C LEU A 255 -10.71 11.99 -3.01
N GLN A 256 -10.24 11.90 -1.75
CA GLN A 256 -9.88 13.07 -0.95
C GLN A 256 -8.73 13.87 -1.58
N ALA A 257 -7.69 13.21 -2.08
CA ALA A 257 -6.60 13.88 -2.79
C ALA A 257 -7.11 14.62 -4.05
N SER A 258 -8.02 14.00 -4.81
CA SER A 258 -8.65 14.64 -5.97
C SER A 258 -9.51 15.84 -5.57
N ASP A 259 -10.22 15.77 -4.45
CA ASP A 259 -10.99 16.91 -3.92
C ASP A 259 -10.09 18.09 -3.53
N LEU A 260 -8.99 17.83 -2.85
CA LEU A 260 -8.00 18.86 -2.53
C LEU A 260 -7.39 19.48 -3.79
N GLN A 261 -7.14 18.69 -4.83
CA GLN A 261 -6.64 19.21 -6.11
C GLN A 261 -7.66 20.09 -6.82
N ILE A 262 -8.94 19.70 -6.81
CA ILE A 262 -10.03 20.50 -7.36
C ILE A 262 -10.17 21.84 -6.59
N GLU A 263 -10.07 21.79 -5.27
CA GLU A 263 -10.13 22.98 -4.43
C GLU A 263 -8.92 23.91 -4.66
N LEU A 264 -7.72 23.33 -4.81
CA LEU A 264 -6.51 24.08 -5.17
C LEU A 264 -6.66 24.81 -6.51
N LEU A 265 -7.19 24.12 -7.54
CA LEU A 265 -7.45 24.71 -8.85
C LEU A 265 -8.53 25.80 -8.78
N GLN A 266 -9.59 25.61 -7.98
CA GLN A 266 -10.57 26.65 -7.70
C GLN A 266 -9.95 27.89 -7.06
N GLN A 267 -9.06 27.68 -6.08
CA GLN A 267 -8.39 28.79 -5.41
C GLN A 267 -7.44 29.54 -6.37
N LYS A 268 -6.68 28.81 -7.21
CA LYS A 268 -5.86 29.40 -8.28
C LYS A 268 -6.72 30.18 -9.29
N GLU A 269 -7.88 29.63 -9.70
CA GLU A 269 -8.81 30.31 -10.60
C GLU A 269 -9.35 31.62 -9.98
N LYS A 270 -9.68 31.61 -8.66
CA LYS A 270 -10.12 32.81 -7.93
C LYS A 270 -9.00 33.84 -7.80
N ASN A 271 -7.77 33.41 -7.62
CA ASN A 271 -6.60 34.29 -7.48
C ASN A 271 -6.13 34.86 -8.83
N THR A 272 -6.43 34.18 -9.95
CA THR A 272 -6.11 34.62 -11.30
C THR A 272 -7.20 35.58 -11.80
N THR A 273 -7.16 36.84 -11.35
CA THR A 273 -8.09 37.88 -11.75
C THR A 273 -7.37 38.95 -12.56
N TYR A 274 -8.14 39.72 -13.36
CA TYR A 274 -7.56 40.86 -14.08
C TYR A 274 -6.90 41.85 -13.13
N TRP A 275 -7.49 42.05 -11.94
CA TRP A 275 -6.95 42.92 -10.89
C TRP A 275 -5.63 42.45 -10.31
N SER A 276 -5.36 41.15 -10.30
CA SER A 276 -4.07 40.61 -9.81
C SER A 276 -2.90 40.92 -10.76
N ALA A 277 -3.19 41.19 -12.02
CA ALA A 277 -2.20 41.58 -13.03
C ALA A 277 -2.02 43.09 -13.12
N MET A 278 -2.88 43.90 -12.49
CA MET A 278 -2.71 45.34 -12.41
C MET A 278 -1.61 45.70 -11.42
N GLY A 279 -0.76 46.62 -11.81
CA GLY A 279 0.25 47.21 -10.93
C GLY A 279 -0.16 48.60 -10.47
N LEU A 280 -0.26 48.83 -9.17
CA LEU A 280 -0.34 50.16 -8.53
C LEU A 280 0.87 50.29 -7.62
N SER A 281 1.74 51.19 -7.98
CA SER A 281 3.04 51.34 -7.30
C SER A 281 3.32 52.80 -7.02
N PRO A 282 2.99 53.31 -5.81
CA PRO A 282 3.52 54.59 -5.36
C PRO A 282 5.04 54.47 -5.28
N PHE A 283 5.71 55.53 -5.68
CA PHE A 283 7.16 55.58 -5.63
C PHE A 283 7.65 56.96 -5.14
N VAL A 284 8.83 56.94 -4.55
CA VAL A 284 9.62 58.13 -4.24
C VAL A 284 10.98 57.90 -4.86
N ARG A 285 11.39 58.84 -5.68
CA ARG A 285 12.64 58.78 -6.47
C ARG A 285 13.52 59.96 -6.06
N TYR A 286 14.73 59.70 -5.71
CA TYR A 286 15.78 60.70 -5.53
C TYR A 286 16.74 60.56 -6.71
N SER A 287 16.97 61.70 -7.44
CA SER A 287 17.86 61.77 -8.56
C SER A 287 18.94 62.80 -8.28
N TYR A 288 20.20 62.39 -8.44
CA TYR A 288 21.36 63.27 -8.34
C TYR A 288 22.03 63.37 -9.70
N TYR A 289 22.14 64.62 -10.16
CA TYR A 289 22.71 64.87 -11.50
C TYR A 289 24.07 65.55 -11.40
N VAL A 290 25.04 65.07 -12.13
CA VAL A 290 26.33 65.73 -12.29
C VAL A 290 26.24 66.55 -13.56
N ARG A 291 26.15 67.88 -13.38
CA ARG A 291 26.05 68.86 -14.48
C ARG A 291 27.34 69.72 -14.52
N PRO A 292 27.86 70.12 -15.70
CA PRO A 292 29.07 70.89 -15.80
C PRO A 292 28.94 72.31 -15.24
N GLU A 293 27.71 72.89 -15.13
CA GLU A 293 27.53 74.33 -14.91
C GLU A 293 26.48 74.74 -13.88
N VAL A 294 25.89 73.81 -13.12
CA VAL A 294 24.73 74.12 -12.21
C VAL A 294 24.98 73.65 -10.79
N LYS A 295 24.64 74.54 -9.82
CA LYS A 295 24.91 74.36 -8.37
C LYS A 295 23.99 73.41 -7.62
N ASN A 296 22.84 72.94 -8.15
CA ASN A 296 21.90 72.04 -7.46
C ASN A 296 21.53 70.84 -8.30
N PRO A 297 22.30 69.77 -8.21
CA PRO A 297 22.11 68.61 -9.02
C PRO A 297 21.19 67.53 -8.39
N SER A 298 20.25 67.84 -7.53
CA SER A 298 19.38 66.87 -6.92
C SER A 298 17.88 67.17 -7.09
N ASN A 299 17.11 66.18 -7.36
CA ASN A 299 15.64 66.23 -7.49
C ASN A 299 15.00 65.11 -6.72
N VAL A 300 13.82 65.37 -6.10
CA VAL A 300 12.98 64.38 -5.44
C VAL A 300 11.63 64.35 -6.14
N ASP A 301 11.35 63.21 -6.73
CA ASP A 301 10.05 62.96 -7.39
C ASP A 301 9.22 61.99 -6.57
N ALA A 302 7.94 62.23 -6.41
CA ALA A 302 7.01 61.33 -5.83
C ALA A 302 5.82 61.17 -6.78
N GLY A 303 5.43 59.94 -7.00
CA GLY A 303 4.36 59.64 -7.95
C GLY A 303 3.71 58.29 -7.72
N ILE A 304 2.72 57.99 -8.57
CA ILE A 304 2.05 56.70 -8.57
C ILE A 304 2.24 56.14 -9.99
N ALA A 305 2.95 55.03 -10.08
CA ALA A 305 3.01 54.28 -11.33
C ALA A 305 1.81 53.32 -11.41
N PHE A 306 1.10 53.38 -12.51
CA PHE A 306 -0.04 52.51 -12.80
C PHE A 306 0.31 51.65 -14.02
N GLN A 307 0.22 50.32 -13.85
CA GLN A 307 0.49 49.37 -14.90
C GLN A 307 -0.76 48.56 -15.22
N LEU A 308 -1.24 48.69 -16.44
CA LEU A 308 -2.38 47.91 -16.95
C LEU A 308 -1.89 46.84 -17.92
N PRO A 309 -2.23 45.58 -17.70
CA PRO A 309 -1.94 44.56 -18.70
C PRO A 309 -2.90 44.77 -19.87
N LEU A 310 -2.33 45.06 -21.05
CA LEU A 310 -3.12 45.20 -22.30
C LEU A 310 -3.46 43.85 -22.93
N SER A 311 -2.92 42.74 -22.41
CA SER A 311 -3.14 41.39 -22.91
C SER A 311 -4.29 40.69 -22.19
N MET A 312 -5.06 39.86 -22.94
CA MET A 312 -6.06 38.98 -22.37
C MET A 312 -5.46 37.70 -21.74
N GLN A 313 -4.18 37.73 -21.39
CA GLN A 313 -3.44 36.57 -20.90
C GLN A 313 -4.06 35.97 -19.63
N GLU A 314 -4.47 36.82 -18.69
CA GLU A 314 -5.08 36.36 -17.43
C GLU A 314 -6.45 35.70 -17.65
N SER A 315 -7.25 36.21 -18.59
CA SER A 315 -8.51 35.57 -18.98
C SER A 315 -8.28 34.20 -19.61
N ARG A 316 -7.23 34.04 -20.42
CA ARG A 316 -6.86 32.74 -21.01
C ARG A 316 -6.32 31.78 -19.95
N LYS A 317 -5.47 32.24 -19.02
CA LYS A 317 -4.99 31.45 -17.87
C LYS A 317 -6.16 30.94 -17.01
N ARG A 318 -7.11 31.81 -16.69
CA ARG A 318 -8.29 31.44 -15.92
C ARG A 318 -9.14 30.39 -16.66
N LYS A 319 -9.33 30.51 -17.97
CA LYS A 319 -10.01 29.50 -18.78
C LYS A 319 -9.25 28.16 -18.80
N ALA A 320 -7.93 28.21 -18.87
CA ALA A 320 -7.10 27.00 -18.80
C ALA A 320 -7.23 26.30 -17.43
N LEU A 321 -7.17 27.04 -16.32
CA LEU A 321 -7.40 26.51 -14.98
C LEU A 321 -8.81 25.93 -14.80
N SER A 322 -9.83 26.60 -15.36
CA SER A 322 -11.21 26.08 -15.36
C SER A 322 -11.32 24.77 -16.15
N ALA A 323 -10.65 24.66 -17.31
CA ALA A 323 -10.63 23.44 -18.10
C ALA A 323 -9.87 22.31 -17.36
N GLU A 324 -8.71 22.62 -16.76
CA GLU A 324 -7.94 21.68 -15.94
C GLU A 324 -8.78 21.18 -14.74
N ARG A 325 -9.52 22.05 -14.07
CA ARG A 325 -10.42 21.66 -12.99
C ARG A 325 -11.53 20.71 -13.46
N LEU A 326 -12.12 20.96 -14.62
CA LEU A 326 -13.13 20.06 -15.22
C LEU A 326 -12.53 18.71 -15.57
N GLN A 327 -11.30 18.72 -16.08
CA GLN A 327 -10.56 17.49 -16.38
C GLN A 327 -10.34 16.67 -15.10
N VAL A 328 -9.79 17.26 -14.04
CA VAL A 328 -9.58 16.57 -12.74
C VAL A 328 -10.90 16.08 -12.15
N THR A 329 -12.01 16.81 -12.34
CA THR A 329 -13.33 16.35 -11.90
C THR A 329 -13.78 15.10 -12.65
N ALA A 330 -13.59 15.05 -13.96
CA ALA A 330 -13.87 13.85 -14.77
C ALA A 330 -12.96 12.67 -14.41
N GLU A 331 -11.65 12.93 -14.22
CA GLU A 331 -10.69 11.93 -13.76
C GLU A 331 -11.08 11.35 -12.38
N LYS A 332 -11.59 12.19 -11.46
CA LYS A 332 -12.11 11.74 -10.16
C LYS A 332 -13.30 10.79 -10.32
N GLU A 333 -14.24 11.12 -11.21
CA GLU A 333 -15.41 10.26 -11.47
C GLU A 333 -14.98 8.90 -12.05
N GLU A 334 -14.03 8.91 -12.99
CA GLU A 334 -13.46 7.68 -13.55
C GLU A 334 -12.71 6.87 -12.49
N MET A 335 -11.87 7.52 -11.68
CA MET A 335 -11.17 6.89 -10.56
C MET A 335 -12.14 6.27 -9.56
N MET A 336 -13.26 6.93 -9.24
CA MET A 336 -14.29 6.39 -8.36
C MET A 336 -14.91 5.12 -8.93
N LEU A 337 -15.17 5.06 -10.25
CA LEU A 337 -15.70 3.86 -10.89
C LEU A 337 -14.68 2.71 -10.84
N GLN A 338 -13.41 2.97 -11.17
CA GLN A 338 -12.34 1.98 -11.11
C GLN A 338 -12.15 1.45 -9.68
N LEU A 339 -12.14 2.33 -8.69
CA LEU A 339 -12.02 1.96 -7.29
C LEU A 339 -13.21 1.09 -6.82
N MET A 340 -14.44 1.40 -7.26
CA MET A 340 -15.60 0.58 -6.94
C MET A 340 -15.54 -0.80 -7.58
N GLU A 341 -15.05 -0.89 -8.81
CA GLU A 341 -14.84 -2.16 -9.50
C GLU A 341 -13.75 -3.01 -8.78
N GLU A 342 -12.65 -2.38 -8.38
CA GLU A 342 -11.58 -3.05 -7.63
C GLU A 342 -12.08 -3.58 -6.29
N VAL A 343 -12.81 -2.77 -5.52
CA VAL A 343 -13.44 -3.17 -4.26
C VAL A 343 -14.42 -4.33 -4.46
N GLU A 344 -15.20 -4.32 -5.55
CA GLU A 344 -16.13 -5.39 -5.86
C GLU A 344 -15.40 -6.71 -6.17
N ASN A 345 -14.31 -6.65 -6.92
CA ASN A 345 -13.47 -7.81 -7.21
C ASN A 345 -12.85 -8.40 -5.93
N ILE A 346 -12.32 -7.55 -5.04
CA ILE A 346 -11.78 -7.99 -3.76
C ILE A 346 -12.87 -8.65 -2.89
N LEU A 347 -14.07 -8.08 -2.83
CA LEU A 347 -15.19 -8.66 -2.09
C LEU A 347 -15.60 -10.02 -2.64
N LEU A 348 -15.62 -10.19 -3.96
CA LEU A 348 -15.88 -11.48 -4.61
C LEU A 348 -14.80 -12.51 -4.29
N ASP A 349 -13.53 -12.10 -4.24
CA ASP A 349 -12.43 -12.99 -3.89
C ASP A 349 -12.44 -13.38 -2.41
N ILE A 350 -12.82 -12.47 -1.50
CA ILE A 350 -13.08 -12.80 -0.09
C ILE A 350 -14.21 -13.84 0.01
N GLU A 351 -15.30 -13.66 -0.72
CA GLU A 351 -16.43 -14.61 -0.71
C GLU A 351 -16.02 -15.99 -1.25
N ARG A 352 -15.24 -16.03 -2.34
CA ARG A 352 -14.68 -17.28 -2.90
C ARG A 352 -13.76 -17.97 -1.89
N ALA A 353 -12.88 -17.23 -1.25
CA ALA A 353 -11.99 -17.76 -0.23
C ALA A 353 -12.76 -18.28 1.00
N ASN A 354 -13.79 -17.57 1.46
CA ASN A 354 -14.67 -18.02 2.54
C ASN A 354 -15.41 -19.32 2.20
N ARG A 355 -15.93 -19.44 0.97
CA ARG A 355 -16.57 -20.69 0.50
C ARG A 355 -15.56 -21.83 0.44
N GLY A 356 -14.34 -21.55 -0.02
CA GLY A 356 -13.24 -22.52 -0.03
C GLY A 356 -12.89 -22.99 1.37
N LEU A 357 -12.72 -22.07 2.33
CA LEU A 357 -12.45 -22.37 3.75
C LEU A 357 -13.55 -23.27 4.36
N ALA A 358 -14.82 -22.88 4.19
CA ALA A 358 -15.95 -23.67 4.69
C ALA A 358 -16.02 -25.07 4.07
N GLY A 359 -15.72 -25.16 2.76
CA GLY A 359 -15.66 -26.42 2.03
C GLY A 359 -14.57 -27.35 2.57
N GLU A 360 -13.33 -26.83 2.72
CA GLU A 360 -12.22 -27.62 3.23
C GLU A 360 -12.40 -28.00 4.70
N LEU A 361 -12.92 -27.10 5.56
CA LEU A 361 -13.26 -27.45 6.93
C LEU A 361 -14.24 -28.61 7.04
N LYS A 362 -15.27 -28.61 6.20
CA LYS A 362 -16.23 -29.73 6.12
C LYS A 362 -15.55 -31.02 5.68
N ARG A 363 -14.66 -30.95 4.67
CA ARG A 363 -13.88 -32.12 4.20
C ARG A 363 -12.95 -32.64 5.29
N ILE A 364 -12.24 -31.76 6.00
CA ILE A 364 -11.38 -32.10 7.13
C ILE A 364 -12.18 -32.80 8.22
N GLY A 365 -13.37 -32.29 8.57
CA GLY A 365 -14.27 -32.91 9.55
C GLY A 365 -14.69 -34.32 9.14
N VAL A 366 -15.20 -34.48 7.93
CA VAL A 366 -15.61 -35.79 7.39
C VAL A 366 -14.44 -36.77 7.33
N MET A 367 -13.28 -36.34 6.86
CA MET A 367 -12.09 -37.19 6.80
C MET A 367 -11.62 -37.62 8.20
N ARG A 368 -11.68 -36.73 9.16
CA ARG A 368 -11.33 -37.02 10.55
C ARG A 368 -12.25 -38.07 11.16
N GLU A 369 -13.57 -37.91 11.03
CA GLU A 369 -14.56 -38.89 11.50
C GLU A 369 -14.33 -40.25 10.82
N TYR A 370 -14.10 -40.27 9.53
CA TYR A 370 -13.81 -41.47 8.77
C TYR A 370 -12.54 -42.18 9.29
N MET A 371 -11.46 -41.43 9.49
CA MET A 371 -10.20 -41.97 10.03
C MET A 371 -10.36 -42.50 11.46
N GLN A 372 -11.18 -41.83 12.29
CA GLN A 372 -11.49 -42.28 13.65
C GLN A 372 -12.24 -43.63 13.62
N LEU A 373 -13.29 -43.75 12.80
CA LEU A 373 -14.03 -45.00 12.64
C LEU A 373 -13.16 -46.15 12.16
N ARG A 374 -12.24 -45.87 11.22
CA ARG A 374 -11.28 -46.89 10.75
C ARG A 374 -10.30 -47.30 11.84
N ARG A 375 -9.83 -46.36 12.66
CA ARG A 375 -8.97 -46.65 13.81
C ARG A 375 -9.68 -47.55 14.86
N GLU A 376 -10.93 -47.25 15.16
CA GLU A 376 -11.75 -48.04 16.07
C GLU A 376 -12.02 -49.47 15.55
N ASN A 377 -12.32 -49.58 14.25
CA ASN A 377 -12.50 -50.90 13.59
C ASN A 377 -11.21 -51.70 13.59
N TYR A 378 -10.06 -51.07 13.40
CA TYR A 378 -8.77 -51.73 13.43
C TYR A 378 -8.44 -52.23 14.84
N GLN A 379 -8.68 -51.41 15.86
CA GLN A 379 -8.52 -51.82 17.28
C GLN A 379 -9.46 -52.94 17.68
N GLY A 380 -10.65 -52.97 17.09
CA GLY A 380 -11.64 -54.05 17.29
C GLY A 380 -11.38 -55.31 16.47
N HIS A 381 -10.30 -55.40 15.70
CA HIS A 381 -10.00 -56.47 14.77
C HIS A 381 -11.12 -56.75 13.74
N ILE A 382 -11.84 -55.68 13.37
CA ILE A 382 -12.93 -55.75 12.40
C ILE A 382 -12.37 -55.31 11.00
N GLY A 383 -12.16 -56.24 10.09
CA GLY A 383 -11.72 -56.02 8.73
C GLY A 383 -10.20 -56.15 8.53
N GLU A 384 -9.80 -56.18 7.24
CA GLU A 384 -8.38 -56.24 6.87
C GLU A 384 -7.71 -54.88 7.04
N TYR A 385 -6.59 -54.86 7.74
CA TYR A 385 -5.73 -53.67 7.88
C TYR A 385 -4.93 -53.46 6.59
N ASN A 386 -5.22 -52.40 5.88
CA ASN A 386 -4.43 -51.96 4.72
C ASN A 386 -3.69 -50.64 5.02
N PHE A 387 -2.43 -50.76 5.44
CA PHE A 387 -1.59 -49.62 5.80
C PHE A 387 -1.35 -48.64 4.62
N MET A 388 -1.32 -49.18 3.38
CA MET A 388 -1.20 -48.35 2.18
C MET A 388 -2.41 -47.39 2.01
N SER A 389 -3.61 -47.92 2.21
CA SER A 389 -4.83 -47.10 2.22
C SER A 389 -4.77 -46.03 3.31
N ARG A 390 -4.27 -46.39 4.49
CA ARG A 390 -4.13 -45.46 5.63
C ARG A 390 -3.16 -44.31 5.32
N ILE A 391 -2.01 -44.57 4.71
CA ILE A 391 -1.06 -43.53 4.28
C ILE A 391 -1.71 -42.58 3.28
N LYS A 392 -2.43 -43.13 2.28
CA LYS A 392 -3.14 -42.33 1.28
C LYS A 392 -4.20 -41.44 1.92
N GLU A 393 -4.93 -41.93 2.92
CA GLU A 393 -5.90 -41.16 3.68
C GLU A 393 -5.25 -40.01 4.47
N TYR A 394 -4.12 -40.26 5.15
CA TYR A 394 -3.34 -39.21 5.79
C TYR A 394 -2.85 -38.17 4.79
N ASN A 395 -2.32 -38.61 3.66
CA ASN A 395 -1.87 -37.67 2.64
C ASN A 395 -3.02 -36.79 2.11
N HIS A 396 -4.19 -37.39 1.88
CA HIS A 396 -5.38 -36.64 1.50
C HIS A 396 -5.84 -35.65 2.58
N TYR A 397 -5.79 -36.04 3.86
CA TYR A 397 -6.10 -35.17 5.00
C TYR A 397 -5.14 -33.97 5.06
N LEU A 398 -3.83 -34.20 4.89
CA LEU A 398 -2.84 -33.13 4.83
C LEU A 398 -3.07 -32.18 3.65
N THR A 399 -3.48 -32.70 2.49
CA THR A 399 -3.85 -31.90 1.33
C THR A 399 -5.07 -31.00 1.60
N CYS A 400 -6.05 -31.47 2.38
CA CYS A 400 -7.16 -30.62 2.78
C CYS A 400 -6.70 -29.44 3.66
N TRP A 401 -5.74 -29.66 4.57
CA TRP A 401 -5.16 -28.58 5.36
C TRP A 401 -4.30 -27.61 4.54
N GLU A 402 -3.53 -28.11 3.57
CA GLU A 402 -2.79 -27.25 2.62
C GLU A 402 -3.76 -26.33 1.87
N ASN A 403 -4.86 -26.86 1.35
CA ASN A 403 -5.88 -26.08 0.67
C ASN A 403 -6.56 -25.08 1.62
N TYR A 404 -6.88 -25.51 2.86
CA TYR A 404 -7.45 -24.64 3.88
C TYR A 404 -6.58 -23.42 4.15
N TYR A 405 -5.28 -23.62 4.40
CA TYR A 405 -4.36 -22.52 4.64
C TYR A 405 -4.14 -21.64 3.41
N SER A 406 -4.17 -22.20 2.21
CA SER A 406 -4.13 -21.43 0.98
C SER A 406 -5.32 -20.49 0.83
N TYR A 407 -6.54 -20.96 1.16
CA TYR A 407 -7.73 -20.11 1.14
C TYR A 407 -7.71 -19.07 2.27
N GLN A 408 -7.20 -19.43 3.44
CA GLN A 408 -7.02 -18.50 4.55
C GLN A 408 -6.08 -17.37 4.16
N TYR A 409 -4.90 -17.68 3.63
CA TYR A 409 -3.94 -16.70 3.16
C TYR A 409 -4.53 -15.76 2.11
N LYS A 410 -5.23 -16.30 1.11
CA LYS A 410 -5.91 -15.50 0.09
C LYS A 410 -6.94 -14.55 0.70
N ARG A 411 -7.78 -15.04 1.60
CA ARG A 411 -8.76 -14.22 2.31
C ARG A 411 -8.09 -13.08 3.08
N ASP A 412 -7.06 -13.39 3.85
CA ASP A 412 -6.39 -12.42 4.72
C ASP A 412 -5.64 -11.35 3.92
N CYS A 413 -5.04 -11.72 2.77
CA CYS A 413 -4.49 -10.77 1.82
C CYS A 413 -5.57 -9.84 1.22
N CYS A 414 -6.72 -10.39 0.82
CA CYS A 414 -7.83 -9.59 0.30
C CYS A 414 -8.41 -8.65 1.36
N ILE A 415 -8.50 -9.09 2.61
CA ILE A 415 -8.93 -8.23 3.73
C ILE A 415 -7.92 -7.10 3.97
N ALA A 416 -6.61 -7.39 3.90
CA ALA A 416 -5.58 -6.36 3.99
C ALA A 416 -5.66 -5.35 2.82
N GLU A 417 -5.91 -5.81 1.59
CA GLU A 417 -6.17 -4.93 0.44
C GLU A 417 -7.39 -4.05 0.67
N LEU A 418 -8.48 -4.62 1.16
CA LEU A 418 -9.69 -3.87 1.46
C LEU A 418 -9.44 -2.79 2.52
N GLN A 419 -8.57 -3.05 3.50
CA GLN A 419 -8.17 -2.08 4.51
C GLN A 419 -7.50 -0.84 3.90
N SER A 420 -6.87 -0.92 2.72
CA SER A 420 -6.25 0.24 2.06
C SER A 420 -7.24 1.34 1.69
N PHE A 421 -8.48 0.95 1.43
CA PHE A 421 -9.55 1.88 1.05
C PHE A 421 -10.31 2.47 2.24
N LEU A 422 -10.08 1.92 3.45
CA LEU A 422 -10.76 2.33 4.68
C LEU A 422 -9.89 3.27 5.50
N HIS A 423 -9.93 4.55 5.17
CA HIS A 423 -9.21 5.56 5.95
C HIS A 423 -9.75 5.61 7.39
N GLN A 424 -8.88 5.41 8.40
CA GLN A 424 -9.17 5.48 9.84
C GLN A 424 -10.18 4.46 10.41
N GLN A 425 -10.82 3.63 9.61
CA GLN A 425 -11.71 2.58 10.08
C GLN A 425 -11.12 1.19 9.81
N SER A 426 -11.50 0.22 10.63
CA SER A 426 -11.10 -1.17 10.43
C SER A 426 -12.13 -1.91 9.57
N VAL A 427 -11.69 -2.88 8.76
CA VAL A 427 -12.61 -3.83 8.09
C VAL A 427 -13.53 -4.50 9.10
N LEU A 428 -13.07 -4.68 10.35
CA LEU A 428 -13.85 -5.30 11.44
C LEU A 428 -15.11 -4.51 11.78
N ASP A 429 -15.13 -3.18 11.60
CA ASP A 429 -16.30 -2.33 11.86
C ASP A 429 -17.44 -2.60 10.88
N PHE A 430 -17.14 -3.28 9.77
CA PHE A 430 -18.11 -3.68 8.74
C PHE A 430 -18.44 -5.17 8.78
N CYS A 431 -17.92 -5.92 9.76
CA CYS A 431 -18.28 -7.33 9.92
C CYS A 431 -19.70 -7.47 10.46
N ILE A 432 -20.47 -8.35 9.83
CA ILE A 432 -21.78 -8.77 10.33
C ILE A 432 -21.52 -9.85 11.38
N VAL A 433 -21.62 -9.49 12.65
CA VAL A 433 -21.60 -10.48 13.72
C VAL A 433 -22.94 -11.20 13.70
N ASN A 434 -22.98 -12.38 13.10
CA ASN A 434 -24.14 -13.27 13.26
C ASN A 434 -24.23 -13.67 14.75
N LYS A 435 -25.15 -13.04 15.46
CA LYS A 435 -25.49 -13.40 16.84
C LYS A 435 -26.26 -14.72 16.89
#